data_5686bbab4f4ff5f4b0b182229de1ffa0
#
_entry.id   5686bbab4f4ff5f4b0b182229de1ffa0
#
_cell.length_a   1.000
_cell.length_b   1.000
_cell.length_c   1.000
_cell.angle_alpha   90.00
_cell.angle_beta   90.00
_cell.angle_gamma   90.00
#
_symmetry.space_group_name_H-M   'P 1'
#
loop_
_entity.id
_entity.type
_entity.pdbx_description
1 polymer ?
#
loop_
_entity_poly.entity_id
_entity_poly.type
_entity_poly.pdbx_seq_one_letter_code
_entity_poly.pdbx_strand_id
1 'polypeptide(L)'
;MKLIILDRDGVINQDSDAFVKNPDEWIALPGSLQAIARLTQAGWRVVVATNQSGLARGLFDMDTLTAIHAKMRRELAAVGGNVDAVFMCPHGPDDNCTCRKPRPGLFEQIGHRYDVDLAGVPAIGD
;
A
#
# COMPACT_ATOMS: atom_id res chain seq x y z
N MET A 1 -16.50 -11.56 3.27
CA MET A 1 -15.97 -10.27 2.81
C MET A 1 -14.97 -10.49 1.70
N LYS A 2 -15.08 -9.77 0.61
CA LYS A 2 -14.08 -9.80 -0.46
C LYS A 2 -12.98 -8.79 -0.12
N LEU A 3 -11.82 -9.29 0.27
CA LEU A 3 -10.67 -8.50 0.68
C LEU A 3 -9.45 -8.90 -0.13
N ILE A 4 -8.72 -7.92 -0.67
CA ILE A 4 -7.45 -8.15 -1.35
C ILE A 4 -6.40 -7.19 -0.79
N ILE A 5 -5.19 -7.70 -0.58
CA ILE A 5 -4.07 -6.94 -0.03
C ILE A 5 -3.03 -6.74 -1.12
N LEU A 6 -2.65 -5.49 -1.36
CA LEU A 6 -1.68 -5.12 -2.38
C LEU A 6 -0.49 -4.42 -1.73
N ASP A 7 0.71 -4.72 -2.25
CA ASP A 7 1.86 -3.85 -2.02
C ASP A 7 1.67 -2.56 -2.83
N ARG A 8 2.38 -1.49 -2.46
CA ARG A 8 2.32 -0.22 -3.19
C ARG A 8 3.39 -0.16 -4.27
N ASP A 9 4.65 -0.07 -3.86
CA ASP A 9 5.79 0.09 -4.78
C ASP A 9 6.01 -1.19 -5.58
N GLY A 10 6.05 -1.08 -6.90
CA GLY A 10 6.19 -2.22 -7.80
C GLY A 10 4.89 -2.93 -8.14
N VAL A 11 3.76 -2.59 -7.50
CA VAL A 11 2.43 -3.16 -7.76
C VAL A 11 1.46 -2.08 -8.23
N ILE A 12 1.30 -1.00 -7.48
CA ILE A 12 0.42 0.11 -7.84
C ILE A 12 1.18 1.20 -8.59
N ASN A 13 2.38 1.51 -8.12
CA ASN A 13 3.23 2.54 -8.70
C ASN A 13 4.60 1.99 -9.06
N GLN A 14 5.30 2.74 -9.92
CA GLN A 14 6.67 2.42 -10.29
C GLN A 14 7.57 2.42 -9.05
N ASP A 15 8.37 1.39 -8.90
CA ASP A 15 9.34 1.30 -7.83
C ASP A 15 10.57 2.15 -8.14
N SER A 16 11.34 2.48 -7.11
CA SER A 16 12.56 3.27 -7.25
C SER A 16 13.58 2.84 -6.20
N ASP A 17 14.81 2.60 -6.62
CA ASP A 17 15.93 2.32 -5.71
C ASP A 17 16.23 3.50 -4.79
N ALA A 18 15.88 4.72 -5.22
CA ALA A 18 16.05 5.94 -4.43
C ALA A 18 14.82 6.29 -3.59
N PHE A 19 13.85 5.40 -3.50
CA PHE A 19 12.56 5.58 -2.84
C PHE A 19 11.65 6.60 -3.55
N VAL A 20 10.36 6.52 -3.30
CA VAL A 20 9.38 7.53 -3.72
C VAL A 20 9.28 8.54 -2.57
N LYS A 21 9.85 9.73 -2.76
CA LYS A 21 10.10 10.69 -1.67
C LYS A 21 9.12 11.86 -1.63
N ASN A 22 8.36 12.06 -2.71
CA ASN A 22 7.37 13.13 -2.79
C ASN A 22 6.28 12.77 -3.79
N PRO A 23 5.14 13.50 -3.81
CA PRO A 23 4.04 13.17 -4.73
C PRO A 23 4.43 13.18 -6.21
N ASP A 24 5.35 14.06 -6.63
CA ASP A 24 5.76 14.13 -8.03
C ASP A 24 6.50 12.87 -8.49
N GLU A 25 7.14 12.16 -7.58
CA GLU A 25 7.85 10.91 -7.85
C GLU A 25 6.90 9.70 -7.89
N TRP A 26 5.67 9.85 -7.42
CA TRP A 26 4.72 8.75 -7.43
C TRP A 26 4.04 8.67 -8.80
N ILE A 27 4.33 7.59 -9.52
CA ILE A 27 3.82 7.37 -10.89
C ILE A 27 3.17 5.98 -10.92
N ALA A 28 1.88 5.93 -11.25
CA ALA A 28 1.14 4.69 -11.35
C ALA A 28 1.73 3.78 -12.44
N LEU A 29 1.75 2.47 -12.17
CA LEU A 29 2.08 1.49 -13.20
C LEU A 29 0.96 1.42 -14.24
N PRO A 30 1.28 1.21 -15.53
CA PRO A 30 0.26 1.04 -16.55
C PRO A 30 -0.73 -0.07 -16.18
N GLY A 31 -2.01 0.25 -16.19
CA GLY A 31 -3.09 -0.70 -15.90
C GLY A 31 -3.40 -0.94 -14.43
N SER A 32 -2.55 -0.50 -13.48
CA SER A 32 -2.77 -0.74 -12.05
C SER A 32 -4.03 -0.06 -11.53
N LEU A 33 -4.23 1.21 -11.88
CA LEU A 33 -5.40 1.97 -11.41
C LEU A 33 -6.70 1.36 -11.94
N GLN A 34 -6.71 0.96 -13.21
CA GLN A 34 -7.86 0.34 -13.84
C GLN A 34 -8.16 -1.03 -13.23
N ALA A 35 -7.13 -1.81 -12.89
CA ALA A 35 -7.31 -3.09 -12.22
C ALA A 35 -7.94 -2.91 -10.84
N ILE A 36 -7.48 -1.93 -10.06
CA ILE A 36 -8.07 -1.62 -8.76
C ILE A 36 -9.51 -1.14 -8.92
N ALA A 37 -9.79 -0.33 -9.95
CA ALA A 37 -11.15 0.12 -10.24
C ALA A 37 -12.09 -1.08 -10.49
N ARG A 38 -11.63 -2.07 -11.25
CA ARG A 38 -12.42 -3.29 -11.50
C ARG A 38 -12.68 -4.07 -10.22
N LEU A 39 -11.67 -4.20 -9.36
CA LEU A 39 -11.82 -4.87 -8.07
C LEU A 39 -12.83 -4.12 -7.19
N THR A 40 -12.73 -2.80 -7.12
CA THR A 40 -13.64 -1.95 -6.35
C THR A 40 -15.08 -2.14 -6.84
N GLN A 41 -15.29 -2.09 -8.15
CA GLN A 41 -16.61 -2.21 -8.75
C GLN A 41 -17.19 -3.61 -8.60
N ALA A 42 -16.35 -4.63 -8.46
CA ALA A 42 -16.78 -6.00 -8.19
C ALA A 42 -17.03 -6.27 -6.70
N GLY A 43 -16.93 -5.26 -5.85
CA GLY A 43 -17.23 -5.37 -4.43
C GLY A 43 -16.05 -5.77 -3.55
N TRP A 44 -14.83 -5.75 -4.07
CA TRP A 44 -13.64 -6.02 -3.29
C TRP A 44 -13.24 -4.80 -2.45
N ARG A 45 -12.83 -5.05 -1.22
CA ARG A 45 -12.09 -4.06 -0.42
C ARG A 45 -10.63 -4.20 -0.73
N VAL A 46 -10.03 -3.14 -1.22
CA VAL A 46 -8.61 -3.10 -1.58
C VAL A 46 -7.85 -2.43 -0.45
N VAL A 47 -6.87 -3.14 0.10
CA VAL A 47 -6.05 -2.68 1.22
C VAL A 47 -4.60 -2.72 0.79
N VAL A 48 -3.84 -1.70 1.16
CA VAL A 48 -2.41 -1.61 0.86
C VAL A 48 -1.61 -1.97 2.11
N ALA A 49 -0.61 -2.84 1.94
CA ALA A 49 0.38 -3.15 2.97
C ALA A 49 1.76 -2.88 2.38
N THR A 50 2.48 -1.90 2.92
CA THR A 50 3.71 -1.41 2.30
C THR A 50 4.82 -1.14 3.32
N ASN A 51 6.06 -1.51 2.98
CA ASN A 51 7.25 -1.08 3.72
C ASN A 51 7.66 0.31 3.23
N GLN A 52 7.89 1.25 4.16
CA GLN A 52 8.29 2.63 3.84
C GLN A 52 9.50 3.04 4.69
N SER A 53 10.63 2.38 4.47
CA SER A 53 11.85 2.63 5.23
C SER A 53 12.45 4.01 4.99
N GLY A 54 12.03 4.73 3.95
CA GLY A 54 12.44 6.12 3.72
C GLY A 54 12.11 7.04 4.89
N LEU A 55 11.04 6.73 5.66
CA LEU A 55 10.74 7.45 6.89
C LEU A 55 11.85 7.30 7.92
N ALA A 56 12.29 6.06 8.18
CA ALA A 56 13.37 5.79 9.13
C ALA A 56 14.69 6.40 8.68
N ARG A 57 14.91 6.52 7.37
CA ARG A 57 16.13 7.10 6.79
C ARG A 57 16.08 8.62 6.70
N GLY A 58 14.95 9.25 7.08
CA GLY A 58 14.80 10.70 7.01
C GLY A 58 14.67 11.27 5.60
N LEU A 59 14.34 10.44 4.62
CA LEU A 59 14.19 10.88 3.22
C LEU A 59 12.89 11.63 2.97
N PHE A 60 11.88 11.38 3.78
CA PHE A 60 10.61 12.11 3.80
C PHE A 60 9.96 11.94 5.17
N ASP A 61 8.99 12.78 5.49
CA ASP A 61 8.23 12.72 6.74
C ASP A 61 6.81 12.15 6.52
N MET A 62 6.06 12.02 7.62
CA MET A 62 4.69 11.50 7.57
C MET A 62 3.75 12.39 6.77
N ASP A 63 3.93 13.71 6.83
CA ASP A 63 3.10 14.64 6.05
C ASP A 63 3.31 14.43 4.56
N THR A 64 4.55 14.22 4.15
CA THR A 64 4.90 13.93 2.75
C THR A 64 4.32 12.58 2.31
N LEU A 65 4.41 11.55 3.15
CA LEU A 65 3.82 10.25 2.85
C LEU A 65 2.30 10.34 2.71
N THR A 66 1.66 11.10 3.58
CA THR A 66 0.22 11.37 3.49
C THR A 66 -0.14 12.06 2.17
N ALA A 67 0.68 13.01 1.71
CA ALA A 67 0.49 13.69 0.44
C ALA A 67 0.67 12.73 -0.76
N ILE A 68 1.62 11.81 -0.69
CA ILE A 68 1.81 10.76 -1.70
C ILE A 68 0.55 9.90 -1.79
N HIS A 69 0.04 9.44 -0.66
CA HIS A 69 -1.16 8.60 -0.63
C HIS A 69 -2.42 9.37 -1.04
N ALA A 70 -2.49 10.68 -0.77
CA ALA A 70 -3.58 11.52 -1.25
C ALA A 70 -3.59 11.59 -2.78
N LYS A 71 -2.42 11.71 -3.41
CA LYS A 71 -2.29 11.64 -4.87
C LYS A 71 -2.77 10.30 -5.41
N MET A 72 -2.32 9.21 -4.81
CA MET A 72 -2.77 7.86 -5.18
C MET A 72 -4.29 7.75 -5.15
N ARG A 73 -4.93 8.21 -4.07
CA ARG A 73 -6.39 8.16 -3.91
C ARG A 73 -7.11 9.03 -4.94
N ARG A 74 -6.57 10.21 -5.27
CA ARG A 74 -7.16 11.08 -6.31
C ARG A 74 -7.13 10.42 -7.68
N GLU A 75 -6.01 9.82 -8.04
CA GLU A 75 -5.87 9.16 -9.34
C GLU A 75 -6.76 7.92 -9.43
N LEU A 76 -6.88 7.17 -8.33
CA LEU A 76 -7.81 6.04 -8.26
C LEU A 76 -9.26 6.50 -8.40
N ALA A 77 -9.67 7.53 -7.67
CA ALA A 77 -11.03 8.06 -7.72
C ALA A 77 -11.41 8.51 -9.14
N ALA A 78 -10.45 9.05 -9.89
CA ALA A 78 -10.70 9.49 -11.27
C ALA A 78 -11.09 8.34 -12.21
N VAL A 79 -10.75 7.10 -11.88
CA VAL A 79 -11.10 5.91 -12.67
C VAL A 79 -12.11 5.00 -11.96
N GLY A 80 -12.67 5.43 -10.84
CA GLY A 80 -13.68 4.68 -10.11
C GLY A 80 -13.11 3.62 -9.16
N GLY A 81 -11.85 3.75 -8.79
CA GLY A 81 -11.19 2.87 -7.83
C GLY A 81 -11.12 3.46 -6.44
N ASN A 82 -10.92 2.59 -5.45
CA ASN A 82 -10.77 3.01 -4.06
C ASN A 82 -9.82 2.08 -3.31
N VAL A 83 -8.95 2.67 -2.49
CA VAL A 83 -8.18 1.95 -1.47
C VAL A 83 -8.84 2.23 -0.13
N ASP A 84 -9.30 1.17 0.53
CA ASP A 84 -10.05 1.27 1.78
C ASP A 84 -9.15 1.73 2.94
N ALA A 85 -7.93 1.19 3.01
CA ALA A 85 -6.95 1.57 4.04
C ALA A 85 -5.53 1.29 3.57
N VAL A 86 -4.56 2.01 4.14
CA VAL A 86 -3.14 1.79 3.93
C VAL A 86 -2.50 1.42 5.26
N PHE A 87 -1.87 0.26 5.31
CA PHE A 87 -1.06 -0.18 6.44
C PHE A 87 0.40 -0.11 6.02
N MET A 88 1.24 0.52 6.83
CA MET A 88 2.62 0.73 6.46
C MET A 88 3.57 0.47 7.63
N CYS A 89 4.76 -0.01 7.31
CA CYS A 89 5.85 -0.13 8.26
C CYS A 89 6.87 0.97 7.97
N PRO A 90 7.11 1.89 8.92
CA PRO A 90 8.04 2.99 8.71
C PRO A 90 9.50 2.62 8.98
N HIS A 91 9.75 1.41 9.47
CA HIS A 91 11.06 1.00 9.97
C HIS A 91 11.98 0.50 8.86
N GLY A 92 13.28 0.64 9.06
CA GLY A 92 14.28 0.07 8.18
C GLY A 92 14.52 -1.42 8.46
N PRO A 93 15.35 -2.09 7.61
CA PRO A 93 15.59 -3.53 7.76
C PRO A 93 16.23 -3.93 9.10
N ASP A 94 16.98 -3.02 9.72
CA ASP A 94 17.73 -3.28 10.95
C ASP A 94 17.00 -2.84 12.23
N ASP A 95 15.76 -2.36 12.13
CA ASP A 95 15.04 -1.79 13.26
C ASP A 95 14.34 -2.84 14.14
N ASN A 96 14.47 -4.12 13.81
CA ASN A 96 13.95 -5.25 14.59
C ASN A 96 12.46 -5.10 14.96
N CYS A 97 11.65 -4.57 14.07
CA CYS A 97 10.20 -4.45 14.24
C CYS A 97 9.49 -5.74 13.82
N THR A 98 8.20 -5.86 14.16
CA THR A 98 7.36 -6.98 13.74
C THR A 98 6.56 -6.69 12.47
N CYS A 99 6.45 -5.42 12.05
CA CYS A 99 5.58 -5.01 10.95
C CYS A 99 6.24 -5.06 9.57
N ARG A 100 7.59 -5.01 9.48
CA ARG A 100 8.28 -4.98 8.20
C ARG A 100 8.14 -6.32 7.48
N LYS A 101 7.58 -6.29 6.26
CA LYS A 101 7.50 -7.49 5.41
C LYS A 101 8.92 -8.03 5.13
N PRO A 102 9.13 -9.34 5.14
CA PRO A 102 8.14 -10.43 5.15
C PRO A 102 7.60 -10.83 6.54
N ARG A 103 7.89 -10.08 7.60
CA ARG A 103 7.28 -10.36 8.91
C ARG A 103 5.78 -10.09 8.87
N PRO A 104 4.97 -10.79 9.68
CA PRO A 104 3.52 -10.77 9.51
C PRO A 104 2.79 -9.59 10.17
N GLY A 105 3.49 -8.64 10.79
CA GLY A 105 2.86 -7.60 11.59
C GLY A 105 1.81 -6.76 10.87
N LEU A 106 2.08 -6.35 9.61
CA LEU A 106 1.10 -5.59 8.83
C LEU A 106 -0.15 -6.43 8.53
N PHE A 107 0.04 -7.71 8.18
CA PHE A 107 -1.06 -8.63 7.90
C PHE A 107 -1.89 -8.90 9.15
N GLU A 108 -1.25 -9.02 10.31
CA GLU A 108 -1.94 -9.16 11.59
C GLU A 108 -2.80 -7.94 11.89
N GLN A 109 -2.29 -6.73 11.63
CA GLN A 109 -3.05 -5.48 11.78
C GLN A 109 -4.27 -5.46 10.86
N ILE A 110 -4.13 -5.90 9.62
CA ILE A 110 -5.22 -5.96 8.65
C ILE A 110 -6.28 -6.96 9.11
N GLY A 111 -5.88 -8.16 9.51
CA GLY A 111 -6.81 -9.18 10.01
C GLY A 111 -7.59 -8.69 11.22
N HIS A 112 -6.93 -8.00 12.14
CA HIS A 112 -7.56 -7.43 13.32
C HIS A 112 -8.54 -6.30 12.96
N ARG A 113 -8.11 -5.40 12.07
CA ARG A 113 -8.92 -4.24 11.65
C ARG A 113 -10.25 -4.67 11.02
N TYR A 114 -10.21 -5.71 10.18
CA TYR A 114 -11.39 -6.18 9.44
C TYR A 114 -12.08 -7.35 10.12
N ASP A 115 -11.56 -7.82 11.25
CA ASP A 115 -12.08 -8.96 12.00
C ASP A 115 -12.27 -10.18 11.09
N VAL A 116 -11.22 -10.52 10.34
CA VAL A 116 -11.22 -11.64 9.40
C VAL A 116 -9.98 -12.52 9.59
N ASP A 117 -10.16 -13.82 9.30
CA ASP A 117 -9.05 -14.74 9.12
C ASP A 117 -8.48 -14.50 7.71
N LEU A 118 -7.18 -14.23 7.63
CA LEU A 118 -6.52 -13.95 6.35
C LEU A 118 -6.23 -15.21 5.53
N ALA A 119 -6.51 -16.40 6.04
CA ALA A 119 -6.38 -17.63 5.25
C ALA A 119 -7.25 -17.54 4.01
N GLY A 120 -6.63 -17.71 2.83
CA GLY A 120 -7.34 -17.61 1.55
C GLY A 120 -7.57 -16.18 1.04
N VAL A 121 -7.14 -15.14 1.75
CA VAL A 121 -7.21 -13.75 1.25
C VAL A 121 -6.11 -13.53 0.24
N PRO A 122 -6.43 -13.09 -1.00
CA PRO A 122 -5.41 -12.80 -2.00
C PRO A 122 -4.48 -11.66 -1.56
N ALA A 123 -3.18 -11.82 -1.82
CA ALA A 123 -2.19 -10.79 -1.59
C ALA A 123 -1.24 -10.74 -2.79
N ILE A 124 -0.94 -9.53 -3.27
CA ILE A 124 -0.07 -9.31 -4.41
C ILE A 124 1.10 -8.43 -3.97
N GLY A 125 2.30 -8.95 -4.15
CA GLY A 125 3.54 -8.23 -3.89
C GLY A 125 4.57 -8.51 -4.99
N ASP A 126 5.62 -7.72 -5.00
CA ASP A 126 6.75 -7.94 -5.92
C ASP A 126 7.93 -8.67 -5.29
#